data_1b05ad6ea792f4d0ac2ed9e02ff25a54
#
_entry.id   1b05ad6ea792f4d0ac2ed9e02ff25a54
#
_cell.length_a   1.000
_cell.length_b   1.000
_cell.length_c   1.000
_cell.angle_alpha   90.00
_cell.angle_beta   90.00
_cell.angle_gamma   90.00
#
_symmetry.space_group_name_H-M   'P 1'
#
loop_
_entity.id
_entity.type
_entity.pdbx_description
1 polymer ?
#
loop_
_entity_poly.entity_id
_entity_poly.type
_entity_poly.pdbx_seq_one_letter_code
_entity_poly.pdbx_strand_id
1 'polypeptide(L)'
;EDSVNRQKPLSYGSLRASEKVKTVDVSPVVTGREADTSPALEMRRGDVPDVKESKKPEPATALAVTEVAPVQAPLSRFISSYISGCEPLTVSFENISHNYDSCIWDFGDGGFSTADSPVWIFDEKGEYRVTLLVFGREGKVSGSSETITVYGNPVARFEIDADRELDKGEVVRFYNYSENAVSWDWNFGDEEKSSLFEPDHKYSRPGSYTITLTVRSQYGCVDSLTVTNAFNDNSCYIRFPNVFIPNAGGPAGGYYSNRTDQNSEVFHPVWSGVTDYQLRIFSRLGIQVFETTDIEIGWDGYIRGEKAEPGVYIWKVRGVFMNGEPFVKAGDVTILPQQ
;
A
#
# COMPACT_ATOMS: atom_id res chain seq x y z
N GLU A 1 22.41 40.15 26.28
CA GLU A 1 23.10 39.91 24.98
C GLU A 1 23.81 38.57 25.06
N ASP A 2 23.04 37.48 24.86
CA ASP A 2 23.63 36.15 24.60
C ASP A 2 22.83 35.50 23.48
N SER A 3 23.42 35.57 22.31
CA SER A 3 22.95 34.92 21.10
C SER A 3 23.26 33.42 21.17
N VAL A 4 22.26 32.62 21.51
CA VAL A 4 22.33 31.16 21.44
C VAL A 4 22.22 30.75 19.98
N ASN A 5 23.36 30.31 19.44
CA ASN A 5 23.58 29.72 18.13
C ASN A 5 22.82 28.37 18.06
N ARG A 6 21.60 28.33 17.49
CA ARG A 6 20.90 27.09 17.16
C ARG A 6 21.49 26.50 15.89
N GLN A 7 22.35 25.52 16.06
CA GLN A 7 22.73 24.64 14.96
C GLN A 7 21.51 23.85 14.50
N LYS A 8 21.18 23.97 13.19
CA LYS A 8 20.19 23.14 12.52
C LYS A 8 20.66 21.68 12.58
N PRO A 9 19.81 20.72 12.93
CA PRO A 9 20.13 19.32 12.75
C PRO A 9 20.21 18.99 11.26
N LEU A 10 21.21 18.19 10.93
CA LEU A 10 21.46 17.65 9.59
C LEU A 10 20.26 16.81 9.13
N SER A 11 19.76 17.13 7.95
CA SER A 11 18.72 16.37 7.28
C SER A 11 19.19 14.96 6.94
N TYR A 12 18.72 13.98 7.68
CA TYR A 12 18.79 12.57 7.29
C TYR A 12 17.63 12.23 6.37
N GLY A 13 17.93 11.46 5.33
CA GLY A 13 17.14 11.22 4.15
C GLY A 13 15.70 10.84 4.41
N SER A 14 14.78 11.57 3.78
CA SER A 14 13.38 11.21 3.71
C SER A 14 13.22 9.91 2.90
N LEU A 15 12.79 8.85 3.55
CA LEU A 15 12.24 7.69 2.88
C LEU A 15 10.91 8.11 2.24
N ARG A 16 10.93 8.34 0.94
CA ARG A 16 9.72 8.49 0.14
C ARG A 16 9.05 7.13 0.03
N ALA A 17 8.02 6.90 0.82
CA ALA A 17 7.06 5.84 0.56
C ALA A 17 6.12 6.33 -0.55
N SER A 18 6.41 5.98 -1.80
CA SER A 18 5.47 6.06 -2.91
C SER A 18 5.63 4.83 -3.78
N GLU A 19 4.92 3.78 -3.42
CA GLU A 19 4.47 2.78 -4.39
C GLU A 19 3.03 2.41 -4.04
N LYS A 20 2.11 3.06 -4.75
CA LYS A 20 0.72 2.58 -4.84
C LYS A 20 0.76 1.26 -5.60
N VAL A 21 0.45 0.18 -4.92
CA VAL A 21 0.16 -1.11 -5.55
C VAL A 21 -1.08 -0.93 -6.42
N LYS A 22 -0.90 -0.90 -7.74
CA LYS A 22 -1.99 -1.01 -8.70
C LYS A 22 -2.47 -2.44 -8.69
N THR A 23 -3.64 -2.69 -8.15
CA THR A 23 -4.39 -3.91 -8.41
C THR A 23 -4.84 -3.89 -9.87
N VAL A 24 -4.30 -4.80 -10.65
CA VAL A 24 -4.73 -5.04 -12.03
C VAL A 24 -6.01 -5.85 -11.96
N ASP A 25 -7.10 -5.21 -12.35
CA ASP A 25 -8.38 -5.90 -12.55
C ASP A 25 -8.37 -6.57 -13.93
N VAL A 26 -8.61 -7.87 -13.93
CA VAL A 26 -8.59 -8.71 -15.14
C VAL A 26 -9.98 -8.70 -15.73
N SER A 27 -10.19 -7.94 -16.79
CA SER A 27 -11.39 -8.04 -17.63
C SER A 27 -11.30 -9.25 -18.57
N PRO A 28 -12.41 -9.96 -18.83
CA PRO A 28 -12.41 -11.12 -19.73
C PRO A 28 -12.34 -10.71 -21.19
N VAL A 29 -11.44 -11.36 -21.89
CA VAL A 29 -11.26 -11.35 -23.34
C VAL A 29 -12.51 -11.91 -24.02
N VAL A 30 -13.14 -11.11 -24.89
CA VAL A 30 -14.06 -11.61 -25.90
C VAL A 30 -13.34 -11.61 -27.24
N THR A 31 -13.15 -12.81 -27.73
CA THR A 31 -12.54 -13.12 -29.03
C THR A 31 -13.47 -12.77 -30.18
N GLY A 32 -12.89 -12.13 -31.13
CA GLY A 32 -12.98 -11.89 -32.51
C GLY A 32 -14.05 -12.43 -33.43
N ARG A 33 -14.22 -11.70 -34.52
CA ARG A 33 -14.08 -12.17 -35.92
C ARG A 33 -14.23 -11.00 -36.87
N GLU A 34 -13.15 -10.74 -37.52
CA GLU A 34 -12.85 -10.66 -38.94
C GLU A 34 -13.83 -9.94 -39.87
N ALA A 35 -13.21 -9.03 -40.56
CA ALA A 35 -13.60 -8.26 -41.71
C ALA A 35 -14.25 -9.08 -42.85
N ASP A 36 -15.18 -8.48 -43.54
CA ASP A 36 -15.19 -8.69 -45.00
C ASP A 36 -15.58 -7.42 -45.76
N THR A 37 -14.96 -7.31 -46.85
CA THR A 37 -14.76 -6.33 -47.87
C THR A 37 -16.00 -5.90 -48.61
N SER A 38 -15.98 -4.61 -48.99
CA SER A 38 -16.78 -4.06 -50.11
C SER A 38 -16.55 -4.83 -51.42
N PRO A 39 -17.53 -4.74 -52.33
CA PRO A 39 -17.18 -3.98 -53.54
C PRO A 39 -18.29 -3.05 -54.09
N ALA A 40 -17.79 -1.96 -54.63
CA ALA A 40 -18.52 -1.06 -55.52
C ALA A 40 -19.03 -1.77 -56.78
N LEU A 41 -20.22 -1.44 -57.20
CA LEU A 41 -20.68 -1.77 -58.52
C LEU A 41 -21.34 -0.57 -59.24
N GLU A 42 -20.79 -0.40 -60.37
CA GLU A 42 -21.00 0.60 -61.39
C GLU A 42 -22.41 0.83 -61.85
N MET A 43 -22.63 2.08 -62.28
CA MET A 43 -23.75 2.51 -63.11
C MET A 43 -23.77 1.78 -64.47
N ARG A 44 -24.93 1.31 -64.87
CA ARG A 44 -25.27 1.18 -66.27
C ARG A 44 -26.59 1.88 -66.60
N ARG A 45 -26.48 2.77 -67.56
CA ARG A 45 -27.60 3.38 -68.31
C ARG A 45 -28.19 2.35 -69.23
N GLY A 46 -29.48 2.44 -69.45
CA GLY A 46 -30.14 1.82 -70.61
C GLY A 46 -31.63 1.70 -70.48
N ASP A 47 -32.28 2.43 -71.32
CA ASP A 47 -33.52 2.20 -72.05
C ASP A 47 -34.85 2.63 -71.47
N VAL A 48 -35.35 3.66 -72.12
CA VAL A 48 -36.72 4.13 -72.21
C VAL A 48 -37.47 3.26 -73.27
N PRO A 49 -38.70 2.81 -72.99
CA PRO A 49 -39.68 2.74 -74.06
C PRO A 49 -40.94 3.49 -73.70
N ASP A 50 -41.39 4.03 -74.66
CA ASP A 50 -42.48 4.81 -75.23
C ASP A 50 -43.87 4.71 -74.61
N VAL A 51 -44.54 5.79 -74.76
CA VAL A 51 -45.89 6.21 -74.47
C VAL A 51 -46.95 5.29 -75.07
N LYS A 52 -48.05 4.98 -74.32
CA LYS A 52 -49.44 4.92 -74.89
C LYS A 52 -50.47 5.39 -73.87
N GLU A 53 -51.32 6.15 -74.38
CA GLU A 53 -52.37 7.04 -74.05
C GLU A 53 -53.52 6.45 -73.27
N SER A 54 -54.11 7.31 -72.42
CA SER A 54 -55.54 7.49 -72.09
C SER A 54 -56.33 6.42 -71.31
N LYS A 55 -56.72 6.82 -70.09
CA LYS A 55 -58.06 6.71 -69.58
C LYS A 55 -58.38 7.78 -68.55
N LYS A 56 -59.61 8.33 -68.75
CA LYS A 56 -60.41 9.31 -68.07
C LYS A 56 -60.28 9.31 -66.52
N PRO A 57 -60.35 10.47 -65.84
CA PRO A 57 -60.19 10.54 -64.38
C PRO A 57 -61.48 10.13 -63.65
N GLU A 58 -61.32 9.22 -62.75
CA GLU A 58 -62.27 8.91 -61.70
C GLU A 58 -62.04 9.89 -60.51
N PRO A 59 -63.06 10.24 -59.71
CA PRO A 59 -63.03 11.31 -58.74
C PRO A 59 -62.05 10.95 -57.60
N ALA A 60 -61.15 11.88 -57.28
CA ALA A 60 -60.17 11.79 -56.20
C ALA A 60 -60.89 11.46 -54.86
N THR A 61 -60.62 10.26 -54.37
CA THR A 61 -60.84 9.92 -52.95
C THR A 61 -59.93 10.82 -52.14
N ALA A 62 -60.51 11.69 -51.31
CA ALA A 62 -59.83 12.54 -50.40
C ALA A 62 -58.85 11.67 -49.55
N LEU A 63 -57.55 11.80 -49.80
CA LEU A 63 -56.53 11.27 -48.89
C LEU A 63 -56.78 11.88 -47.51
N ALA A 64 -57.19 11.05 -46.57
CA ALA A 64 -57.23 11.45 -45.17
C ALA A 64 -55.86 11.99 -44.79
N VAL A 65 -55.80 13.27 -44.58
CA VAL A 65 -54.61 13.90 -43.94
C VAL A 65 -54.60 13.33 -42.55
N THR A 66 -53.74 12.34 -42.36
CA THR A 66 -53.39 11.83 -41.01
C THR A 66 -52.79 13.01 -40.29
N GLU A 67 -53.53 13.58 -39.36
CA GLU A 67 -53.00 14.61 -38.44
C GLU A 67 -51.83 14.03 -37.68
N VAL A 68 -50.61 14.40 -38.07
CA VAL A 68 -49.40 13.99 -37.42
C VAL A 68 -49.41 14.64 -36.04
N ALA A 69 -49.56 13.82 -35.00
CA ALA A 69 -49.49 14.31 -33.63
C ALA A 69 -48.26 15.18 -33.44
N PRO A 70 -48.38 16.32 -32.76
CA PRO A 70 -47.26 17.25 -32.59
C PRO A 70 -46.07 16.54 -31.93
N VAL A 71 -44.88 16.63 -32.54
CA VAL A 71 -43.66 16.08 -32.01
C VAL A 71 -43.34 16.78 -30.70
N GLN A 72 -43.40 16.04 -29.60
CA GLN A 72 -43.09 16.56 -28.27
C GLN A 72 -41.59 16.89 -28.18
N ALA A 73 -41.26 18.04 -27.56
CA ALA A 73 -39.88 18.44 -27.33
C ALA A 73 -39.22 17.51 -26.29
N PRO A 74 -37.92 17.21 -26.43
CA PRO A 74 -37.18 16.46 -25.42
C PRO A 74 -37.14 17.26 -24.13
N LEU A 75 -37.12 16.56 -22.99
CA LEU A 75 -36.94 17.11 -21.65
C LEU A 75 -35.76 16.41 -20.97
N SER A 76 -34.65 17.13 -20.80
CA SER A 76 -33.48 16.64 -20.12
C SER A 76 -33.66 16.65 -18.60
N ARG A 77 -33.46 15.52 -17.95
CA ARG A 77 -33.40 15.36 -16.48
C ARG A 77 -32.54 14.17 -16.13
N PHE A 78 -31.81 14.27 -15.03
CA PHE A 78 -31.03 13.16 -14.47
C PHE A 78 -30.97 13.24 -12.95
N ILE A 79 -30.53 12.15 -12.34
CA ILE A 79 -30.24 12.01 -10.92
C ILE A 79 -28.79 11.51 -10.78
N SER A 80 -28.03 12.14 -9.91
CA SER A 80 -26.68 11.68 -9.50
C SER A 80 -26.76 10.93 -8.17
N SER A 81 -25.95 9.86 -8.00
CA SER A 81 -25.87 9.12 -6.73
C SER A 81 -25.28 9.95 -5.61
N TYR A 82 -24.36 10.87 -5.94
CA TYR A 82 -23.72 11.80 -5.02
C TYR A 82 -23.51 13.15 -5.70
N ILE A 83 -23.69 14.23 -4.94
CA ILE A 83 -23.38 15.60 -5.37
C ILE A 83 -22.05 16.10 -4.78
N SER A 84 -21.50 15.38 -3.81
CA SER A 84 -20.17 15.66 -3.24
C SER A 84 -19.55 14.42 -2.60
N GLY A 85 -18.21 14.41 -2.51
CA GLY A 85 -17.45 13.34 -1.86
C GLY A 85 -15.95 13.58 -1.97
N CYS A 86 -15.15 12.63 -1.47
CA CYS A 86 -13.70 12.70 -1.50
C CYS A 86 -13.13 12.08 -2.78
N GLU A 87 -11.99 12.60 -3.24
CA GLU A 87 -11.24 12.04 -4.37
C GLU A 87 -10.63 10.65 -4.04
N PRO A 88 -10.65 9.69 -4.99
CA PRO A 88 -11.44 9.71 -6.23
C PRO A 88 -12.92 9.45 -5.94
N LEU A 89 -13.83 10.25 -6.55
CA LEU A 89 -15.26 10.13 -6.35
C LEU A 89 -15.92 9.43 -7.54
N THR A 90 -16.53 8.28 -7.29
CA THR A 90 -17.35 7.57 -8.29
C THR A 90 -18.82 7.97 -8.16
N VAL A 91 -19.40 8.47 -9.26
CA VAL A 91 -20.79 8.92 -9.33
C VAL A 91 -21.50 8.14 -10.43
N SER A 92 -22.67 7.57 -10.10
CA SER A 92 -23.58 7.00 -11.07
C SER A 92 -24.64 8.04 -11.45
N PHE A 93 -24.89 8.18 -12.75
CA PHE A 93 -25.88 9.10 -13.30
C PHE A 93 -27.02 8.32 -13.91
N GLU A 94 -28.21 8.56 -13.46
CA GLU A 94 -29.45 7.97 -14.01
C GLU A 94 -30.15 8.99 -14.89
N ASN A 95 -30.29 8.67 -16.20
CA ASN A 95 -31.00 9.51 -17.13
C ASN A 95 -32.51 9.25 -17.02
N ILE A 96 -33.25 10.25 -16.56
CA ILE A 96 -34.72 10.23 -16.46
C ILE A 96 -35.37 11.19 -17.45
N SER A 97 -34.70 11.48 -18.56
CA SER A 97 -35.22 12.34 -19.65
C SER A 97 -36.35 11.69 -20.43
N HIS A 98 -37.10 12.52 -21.12
CA HIS A 98 -38.23 12.07 -21.94
C HIS A 98 -38.19 12.63 -23.36
N ASN A 99 -38.78 11.91 -24.33
CA ASN A 99 -38.94 12.30 -25.75
C ASN A 99 -37.62 12.57 -26.47
N TYR A 100 -36.57 11.78 -26.21
CA TYR A 100 -35.27 11.89 -26.86
C TYR A 100 -34.91 10.59 -27.61
N ASP A 101 -34.01 10.71 -28.59
CA ASP A 101 -33.49 9.61 -29.40
C ASP A 101 -32.03 9.30 -29.07
N SER A 102 -31.27 10.27 -28.57
CA SER A 102 -29.86 10.12 -28.13
C SER A 102 -29.49 11.13 -27.06
N CYS A 103 -28.38 10.86 -26.35
CA CYS A 103 -27.86 11.75 -25.32
C CYS A 103 -26.32 11.86 -25.38
N ILE A 104 -25.82 12.97 -24.83
CA ILE A 104 -24.41 13.20 -24.59
C ILE A 104 -24.26 13.79 -23.20
N TRP A 105 -23.33 13.19 -22.45
CA TRP A 105 -22.88 13.68 -21.17
C TRP A 105 -21.55 14.40 -21.33
N ASP A 106 -21.42 15.55 -20.68
CA ASP A 106 -20.18 16.28 -20.44
C ASP A 106 -19.98 16.34 -18.94
N PHE A 107 -18.87 15.77 -18.42
CA PHE A 107 -18.62 15.69 -16.99
C PHE A 107 -17.90 16.90 -16.42
N GLY A 108 -17.49 17.84 -17.26
CA GLY A 108 -16.85 19.10 -16.86
C GLY A 108 -15.36 18.95 -16.51
N ASP A 109 -14.77 17.78 -16.66
CA ASP A 109 -13.35 17.46 -16.53
C ASP A 109 -12.65 17.23 -17.89
N GLY A 110 -13.40 17.43 -18.98
CA GLY A 110 -12.99 17.17 -20.37
C GLY A 110 -13.42 15.78 -20.84
N GLY A 111 -14.05 14.98 -20.01
CA GLY A 111 -14.60 13.66 -20.36
C GLY A 111 -16.05 13.73 -20.84
N PHE A 112 -16.43 12.80 -21.72
CA PHE A 112 -17.74 12.71 -22.34
C PHE A 112 -18.24 11.26 -22.36
N SER A 113 -19.57 11.08 -22.38
CA SER A 113 -20.20 9.76 -22.58
C SER A 113 -21.47 9.88 -23.41
N THR A 114 -21.76 8.83 -24.19
CA THR A 114 -23.02 8.67 -24.91
C THR A 114 -23.88 7.53 -24.33
N ALA A 115 -23.40 6.92 -23.23
CA ALA A 115 -24.18 5.93 -22.51
C ALA A 115 -25.44 6.58 -21.91
N ASP A 116 -26.56 5.83 -21.88
CA ASP A 116 -27.80 6.36 -21.36
C ASP A 116 -27.70 6.74 -19.88
N SER A 117 -27.15 5.87 -19.06
CA SER A 117 -26.93 6.06 -17.61
C SER A 117 -25.51 5.68 -17.23
N PRO A 118 -24.54 6.60 -17.38
CA PRO A 118 -23.11 6.32 -17.16
C PRO A 118 -22.74 6.30 -15.68
N VAL A 119 -21.61 5.63 -15.41
CA VAL A 119 -20.86 5.78 -14.17
C VAL A 119 -19.57 6.53 -14.50
N TRP A 120 -19.23 7.55 -13.70
CA TRP A 120 -18.04 8.38 -13.91
C TRP A 120 -17.20 8.49 -12.65
N ILE A 121 -15.88 8.62 -12.83
CA ILE A 121 -14.93 8.76 -11.73
C ILE A 121 -14.24 10.11 -11.87
N PHE A 122 -14.36 10.94 -10.85
CA PHE A 122 -13.61 12.20 -10.72
C PHE A 122 -12.37 11.93 -9.87
N ASP A 123 -11.21 11.90 -10.51
CA ASP A 123 -9.95 11.52 -9.88
C ASP A 123 -9.35 12.62 -9.00
N GLU A 124 -9.60 13.88 -9.31
CA GLU A 124 -9.00 15.03 -8.62
C GLU A 124 -10.07 15.89 -7.93
N LYS A 125 -9.66 16.59 -6.89
CA LYS A 125 -10.49 17.58 -6.22
C LYS A 125 -10.89 18.72 -7.17
N GLY A 126 -12.13 19.16 -7.08
CA GLY A 126 -12.65 20.24 -7.94
C GLY A 126 -14.16 20.38 -7.87
N GLU A 127 -14.67 21.38 -8.58
CA GLU A 127 -16.10 21.53 -8.85
C GLU A 127 -16.36 21.24 -10.33
N TYR A 128 -17.11 20.18 -10.58
CA TYR A 128 -17.38 19.67 -11.92
C TYR A 128 -18.83 19.93 -12.29
N ARG A 129 -19.04 20.71 -13.35
CA ARG A 129 -20.38 20.96 -13.87
C ARG A 129 -20.73 19.87 -14.87
N VAL A 130 -21.44 18.85 -14.40
CA VAL A 130 -21.96 17.78 -15.26
C VAL A 130 -23.15 18.29 -16.04
N THR A 131 -23.18 18.07 -17.35
CA THR A 131 -24.25 18.49 -18.26
C THR A 131 -24.73 17.29 -19.07
N LEU A 132 -26.04 17.08 -19.08
CA LEU A 132 -26.71 16.14 -19.97
C LEU A 132 -27.42 16.90 -21.07
N LEU A 133 -27.04 16.64 -22.33
CA LEU A 133 -27.76 17.07 -23.52
C LEU A 133 -28.51 15.89 -24.11
N VAL A 134 -29.80 16.06 -24.36
CA VAL A 134 -30.63 15.07 -25.02
C VAL A 134 -31.14 15.63 -26.34
N PHE A 135 -31.13 14.80 -27.38
CA PHE A 135 -31.47 15.12 -28.74
C PHE A 135 -32.76 14.36 -29.11
N GLY A 136 -33.76 15.10 -29.48
CA GLY A 136 -35.04 14.56 -29.95
C GLY A 136 -35.22 14.72 -31.45
N ARG A 137 -36.39 14.36 -31.92
CA ARG A 137 -36.74 14.45 -33.32
C ARG A 137 -36.72 15.90 -33.83
N GLU A 138 -36.54 16.08 -35.13
CA GLU A 138 -36.47 17.38 -35.80
C GLU A 138 -35.33 18.29 -35.29
N GLY A 139 -34.29 17.72 -34.73
CA GLY A 139 -33.14 18.48 -34.25
C GLY A 139 -33.39 19.27 -32.95
N LYS A 140 -34.46 18.99 -32.24
CA LYS A 140 -34.78 19.60 -30.95
C LYS A 140 -33.80 19.10 -29.88
N VAL A 141 -33.26 20.00 -29.07
CA VAL A 141 -32.26 19.70 -28.01
C VAL A 141 -32.76 20.26 -26.67
N SER A 142 -32.50 19.51 -25.61
CA SER A 142 -32.71 19.98 -24.23
C SER A 142 -31.48 19.62 -23.37
N GLY A 143 -31.17 20.47 -22.39
CA GLY A 143 -30.04 20.27 -21.50
C GLY A 143 -30.40 20.48 -20.04
N SER A 144 -29.77 19.72 -19.18
CA SER A 144 -29.78 19.90 -17.72
C SER A 144 -28.35 19.81 -17.17
N SER A 145 -28.09 20.47 -16.06
CA SER A 145 -26.74 20.42 -15.43
C SER A 145 -26.84 20.42 -13.92
N GLU A 146 -25.85 19.79 -13.29
CA GLU A 146 -25.65 19.74 -11.84
C GLU A 146 -24.17 19.90 -11.53
N THR A 147 -23.83 20.49 -10.38
CA THR A 147 -22.42 20.60 -9.94
C THR A 147 -22.10 19.48 -8.97
N ILE A 148 -21.04 18.73 -9.26
CA ILE A 148 -20.45 17.72 -8.37
C ILE A 148 -19.21 18.32 -7.71
N THR A 149 -19.16 18.31 -6.37
CA THR A 149 -18.02 18.84 -5.61
C THR A 149 -17.17 17.68 -5.10
N VAL A 150 -15.91 17.64 -5.53
CA VAL A 150 -14.93 16.63 -5.09
C VAL A 150 -13.94 17.29 -4.14
N TYR A 151 -13.88 16.76 -2.92
CA TYR A 151 -12.98 17.25 -1.88
C TYR A 151 -11.65 16.51 -1.94
N GLY A 152 -10.57 17.26 -1.73
CA GLY A 152 -9.23 16.69 -1.62
C GLY A 152 -9.04 15.91 -0.33
N ASN A 153 -8.27 14.82 -0.40
CA ASN A 153 -7.87 14.07 0.77
C ASN A 153 -6.86 14.87 1.62
N PRO A 154 -6.86 14.71 2.93
CA PRO A 154 -5.75 15.17 3.76
C PRO A 154 -4.50 14.34 3.45
N VAL A 155 -3.34 14.77 3.93
CA VAL A 155 -2.08 14.02 3.83
C VAL A 155 -1.59 13.71 5.22
N ALA A 156 -1.56 12.42 5.59
CA ALA A 156 -1.00 11.97 6.85
C ALA A 156 0.53 11.98 6.79
N ARG A 157 1.16 12.69 7.72
CA ARG A 157 2.62 12.75 7.85
C ARG A 157 3.02 12.94 9.30
N PHE A 158 3.98 12.17 9.76
CA PHE A 158 4.58 12.34 11.09
C PHE A 158 6.03 11.89 11.13
N GLU A 159 6.73 12.31 12.18
CA GLU A 159 8.09 11.88 12.49
C GLU A 159 8.17 11.41 13.93
N ILE A 160 9.01 10.39 14.15
CA ILE A 160 9.43 9.86 15.44
C ILE A 160 10.92 9.55 15.35
N ASP A 161 11.58 9.47 16.47
CA ASP A 161 12.95 8.94 16.52
C ASP A 161 12.90 7.40 16.49
N ALA A 162 12.77 6.84 15.28
CA ALA A 162 12.52 5.41 15.05
C ALA A 162 13.81 4.55 15.00
N ASP A 163 14.98 5.19 14.86
CA ASP A 163 16.26 4.47 14.68
C ASP A 163 16.96 4.16 16.00
N ARG A 164 16.30 4.35 17.12
CA ARG A 164 16.83 4.11 18.46
C ARG A 164 16.15 2.95 19.16
N GLU A 165 16.85 2.40 20.14
CA GLU A 165 16.26 1.46 21.09
C GLU A 165 15.25 2.20 21.98
N LEU A 166 14.14 1.54 22.25
CA LEU A 166 13.14 2.04 23.18
C LEU A 166 13.42 1.49 24.59
N ASP A 167 13.73 2.37 25.52
CA ASP A 167 13.92 2.00 26.91
C ASP A 167 12.59 1.78 27.64
N LYS A 168 12.59 0.89 28.63
CA LYS A 168 11.39 0.62 29.43
C LYS A 168 10.92 1.88 30.15
N GLY A 169 9.70 2.29 29.84
CA GLY A 169 9.07 3.44 30.46
C GLY A 169 9.51 4.79 29.90
N GLU A 170 10.21 4.78 28.80
CA GLU A 170 10.57 5.99 28.07
C GLU A 170 9.35 6.66 27.48
N VAL A 171 9.37 7.99 27.43
CA VAL A 171 8.36 8.82 26.79
C VAL A 171 8.84 9.17 25.40
N VAL A 172 8.06 8.77 24.39
CA VAL A 172 8.30 9.08 22.97
C VAL A 172 7.38 10.22 22.57
N ARG A 173 7.94 11.23 21.91
CA ARG A 173 7.19 12.33 21.32
C ARG A 173 6.95 12.09 19.85
N PHE A 174 5.72 12.36 19.41
CA PHE A 174 5.30 12.26 18.01
C PHE A 174 5.09 13.66 17.45
N TYR A 175 5.76 13.95 16.34
CA TYR A 175 5.66 15.22 15.63
C TYR A 175 4.75 15.05 14.42
N ASN A 176 3.69 15.86 14.35
CA ASN A 176 2.67 15.77 13.31
C ASN A 176 2.90 16.83 12.23
N TYR A 177 3.10 16.38 11.00
CA TYR A 177 3.26 17.23 9.81
C TYR A 177 2.14 17.03 8.79
N SER A 178 1.00 16.49 9.22
CA SER A 178 -0.13 16.25 8.34
C SER A 178 -0.71 17.54 7.78
N GLU A 179 -1.17 17.49 6.53
CA GLU A 179 -1.71 18.63 5.81
C GLU A 179 -3.22 18.47 5.57
N ASN A 180 -3.99 19.57 5.58
CA ASN A 180 -5.42 19.62 5.31
C ASN A 180 -6.29 18.74 6.24
N ALA A 181 -5.81 18.43 7.44
CA ALA A 181 -6.51 17.64 8.45
C ALA A 181 -7.04 18.53 9.58
N VAL A 182 -8.15 18.10 10.20
CA VAL A 182 -8.76 18.74 11.37
C VAL A 182 -8.90 17.79 12.56
N SER A 183 -8.65 16.48 12.35
CA SER A 183 -8.60 15.51 13.44
C SER A 183 -7.55 14.43 13.18
N TRP A 184 -7.04 13.88 14.27
CA TRP A 184 -5.91 12.96 14.30
C TRP A 184 -6.25 11.78 15.23
N ASP A 185 -6.06 10.56 14.74
CA ASP A 185 -6.24 9.33 15.49
C ASP A 185 -4.93 8.54 15.43
N TRP A 186 -4.21 8.52 16.55
CA TRP A 186 -2.99 7.77 16.73
C TRP A 186 -3.26 6.38 17.28
N ASN A 187 -2.59 5.38 16.73
CA ASN A 187 -2.48 4.04 17.28
C ASN A 187 -0.98 3.73 17.44
N PHE A 188 -0.55 3.52 18.69
CA PHE A 188 0.88 3.32 19.01
C PHE A 188 1.35 1.87 18.87
N GLY A 189 0.44 0.92 18.60
CA GLY A 189 0.77 -0.48 18.39
C GLY A 189 0.84 -1.32 19.66
N ASP A 190 0.54 -0.74 20.83
CA ASP A 190 0.46 -1.39 22.14
C ASP A 190 -0.95 -1.37 22.74
N GLU A 191 -1.98 -1.23 21.87
CA GLU A 191 -3.40 -1.08 22.19
C GLU A 191 -3.79 0.32 22.69
N GLU A 192 -2.82 1.20 22.97
CA GLU A 192 -3.10 2.58 23.36
C GLU A 192 -3.25 3.50 22.14
N LYS A 193 -4.03 4.56 22.31
CA LYS A 193 -4.40 5.51 21.25
C LYS A 193 -4.41 6.94 21.78
N SER A 194 -4.32 7.91 20.86
CA SER A 194 -4.43 9.33 21.16
C SER A 194 -5.13 10.09 20.04
N SER A 195 -5.82 11.18 20.38
CA SER A 195 -6.38 12.14 19.42
C SER A 195 -5.72 13.52 19.50
N LEU A 196 -4.63 13.64 20.24
CA LEU A 196 -3.86 14.87 20.33
C LEU A 196 -3.11 15.13 19.01
N PHE A 197 -2.87 16.40 18.70
CA PHE A 197 -2.11 16.79 17.51
C PHE A 197 -0.68 16.23 17.53
N GLU A 198 0.03 16.43 18.61
CA GLU A 198 1.39 15.92 18.87
C GLU A 198 1.40 15.25 20.26
N PRO A 199 1.09 13.94 20.33
CA PRO A 199 1.07 13.23 21.60
C PRO A 199 2.46 12.89 22.10
N ASP A 200 2.61 12.83 23.43
CA ASP A 200 3.65 12.08 24.11
C ASP A 200 3.07 10.72 24.49
N HIS A 201 3.79 9.62 24.22
CA HIS A 201 3.36 8.27 24.57
C HIS A 201 4.46 7.49 25.30
N LYS A 202 4.05 6.69 26.30
CA LYS A 202 4.97 5.93 27.15
C LYS A 202 4.77 4.43 26.98
N TYR A 203 5.74 3.77 26.37
CA TYR A 203 5.71 2.32 26.22
C TYR A 203 6.08 1.60 27.52
N SER A 204 5.29 0.60 27.89
CA SER A 204 5.51 -0.20 29.11
C SER A 204 6.60 -1.26 28.95
N ARG A 205 6.92 -1.63 27.72
CA ARG A 205 7.94 -2.65 27.36
C ARG A 205 8.82 -2.15 26.23
N PRO A 206 10.11 -2.53 26.23
CA PRO A 206 10.92 -2.39 25.04
C PRO A 206 10.35 -3.24 23.92
N GLY A 207 10.55 -2.85 22.67
CA GLY A 207 10.08 -3.62 21.53
C GLY A 207 9.92 -2.80 20.27
N SER A 208 9.54 -3.48 19.21
CA SER A 208 9.22 -2.86 17.93
C SER A 208 7.70 -2.75 17.79
N TYR A 209 7.23 -1.58 17.43
CA TYR A 209 5.80 -1.27 17.35
C TYR A 209 5.40 -0.81 15.95
N THR A 210 4.16 -1.08 15.59
CA THR A 210 3.54 -0.56 14.37
C THR A 210 2.68 0.65 14.73
N ILE A 211 3.11 1.82 14.28
CA ILE A 211 2.47 3.09 14.61
C ILE A 211 1.68 3.56 13.42
N THR A 212 0.42 3.92 13.63
CA THR A 212 -0.47 4.43 12.59
C THR A 212 -1.06 5.76 13.00
N LEU A 213 -0.93 6.76 12.15
CA LEU A 213 -1.65 8.01 12.21
C LEU A 213 -2.74 8.01 11.14
N THR A 214 -3.99 8.15 11.55
CA THR A 214 -5.14 8.39 10.67
C THR A 214 -5.59 9.82 10.83
N VAL A 215 -5.76 10.53 9.72
CA VAL A 215 -6.17 11.94 9.72
C VAL A 215 -7.45 12.14 8.93
N ARG A 216 -8.25 13.14 9.31
CA ARG A 216 -9.51 13.48 8.64
C ARG A 216 -9.56 14.97 8.31
N SER A 217 -10.05 15.28 7.10
CA SER A 217 -10.34 16.65 6.69
C SER A 217 -11.68 17.14 7.28
N GLN A 218 -11.95 18.44 7.16
CA GLN A 218 -13.26 19.03 7.54
C GLN A 218 -14.45 18.46 6.76
N TYR A 219 -14.20 17.86 5.61
CA TYR A 219 -15.23 17.23 4.75
C TYR A 219 -15.37 15.72 5.01
N GLY A 220 -14.61 15.16 5.96
CA GLY A 220 -14.64 13.75 6.33
C GLY A 220 -13.73 12.85 5.48
N CYS A 221 -12.95 13.41 4.54
CA CYS A 221 -11.96 12.65 3.79
C CYS A 221 -10.84 12.16 4.72
N VAL A 222 -10.31 10.97 4.45
CA VAL A 222 -9.39 10.27 5.35
C VAL A 222 -8.11 9.89 4.62
N ASP A 223 -6.99 10.03 5.31
CA ASP A 223 -5.72 9.44 4.91
C ASP A 223 -5.02 8.83 6.13
N SER A 224 -4.08 7.92 5.91
CA SER A 224 -3.34 7.29 6.99
C SER A 224 -1.90 6.97 6.59
N LEU A 225 -0.99 7.14 7.54
CA LEU A 225 0.41 6.72 7.45
C LEU A 225 0.70 5.68 8.52
N THR A 226 1.29 4.55 8.11
CA THR A 226 1.72 3.49 9.01
C THR A 226 3.23 3.30 8.91
N VAL A 227 3.91 3.32 10.05
CA VAL A 227 5.32 2.98 10.21
C VAL A 227 5.40 1.66 10.95
N THR A 228 5.94 0.65 10.31
CA THR A 228 6.19 -0.67 10.91
C THR A 228 7.59 -0.72 11.48
N ASN A 229 7.77 -1.49 12.56
CA ASN A 229 9.07 -1.63 13.24
C ASN A 229 9.68 -0.27 13.61
N ALA A 230 8.86 0.60 14.22
CA ALA A 230 9.20 1.99 14.50
C ALA A 230 10.41 2.16 15.43
N PHE A 231 10.72 1.16 16.25
CA PHE A 231 11.89 1.14 17.12
C PHE A 231 12.71 -0.11 16.87
N ASN A 232 14.01 0.00 17.00
CA ASN A 232 14.90 -1.15 16.94
C ASN A 232 14.66 -2.04 18.15
N ASP A 233 14.17 -3.25 17.92
CA ASP A 233 14.09 -4.26 18.97
C ASP A 233 15.46 -4.93 19.12
N ASN A 234 16.40 -4.25 19.77
CA ASN A 234 17.67 -4.82 20.19
C ASN A 234 17.55 -5.60 21.50
N SER A 235 16.32 -5.72 22.07
CA SER A 235 16.08 -6.52 23.25
C SER A 235 16.39 -8.01 23.01
N CYS A 236 16.36 -8.43 21.74
CA CYS A 236 16.61 -9.80 21.30
C CYS A 236 17.79 -9.87 20.35
N TYR A 237 18.93 -10.33 20.85
CA TYR A 237 20.11 -10.53 20.01
C TYR A 237 20.92 -11.74 20.45
N ILE A 238 21.74 -12.25 19.53
CA ILE A 238 22.77 -13.26 19.81
C ILE A 238 23.96 -13.01 18.90
N ARG A 239 25.15 -12.87 19.49
CA ARG A 239 26.44 -12.63 18.82
C ARG A 239 27.48 -13.57 19.35
N PHE A 240 28.34 -14.09 18.50
CA PHE A 240 29.42 -14.99 18.86
C PHE A 240 30.78 -14.35 18.61
N PRO A 241 31.82 -14.65 19.42
CA PRO A 241 33.18 -14.29 19.10
C PRO A 241 33.68 -15.05 17.88
N ASN A 242 34.72 -14.56 17.24
CA ASN A 242 35.39 -15.24 16.14
C ASN A 242 36.71 -15.93 16.56
N VAL A 243 37.09 -15.79 17.85
CA VAL A 243 38.31 -16.34 18.39
C VAL A 243 38.20 -16.57 19.89
N PHE A 244 38.82 -17.62 20.41
CA PHE A 244 39.02 -17.84 21.86
C PHE A 244 40.26 -18.69 22.15
N ILE A 245 40.67 -18.69 23.40
CA ILE A 245 41.85 -19.44 23.90
C ILE A 245 41.36 -20.38 25.01
N PRO A 246 41.28 -21.70 24.77
CA PRO A 246 40.85 -22.63 25.80
C PRO A 246 41.71 -22.59 27.07
N ASN A 247 41.09 -22.73 28.22
CA ASN A 247 41.76 -22.81 29.50
C ASN A 247 42.85 -23.90 29.50
N ALA A 248 44.04 -23.60 30.14
CA ALA A 248 45.15 -24.53 30.26
C ALA A 248 44.89 -25.61 31.34
N GLY A 249 44.03 -25.34 32.30
CA GLY A 249 43.79 -26.21 33.49
C GLY A 249 42.98 -27.46 33.25
N GLY A 250 42.54 -27.71 32.00
CA GLY A 250 41.66 -28.83 31.65
C GLY A 250 40.24 -28.45 31.37
N PRO A 251 39.36 -29.42 31.08
CA PRO A 251 37.96 -29.15 30.76
C PRO A 251 37.27 -28.45 31.94
N ALA A 252 36.66 -27.32 31.67
CA ALA A 252 35.93 -26.48 32.64
C ALA A 252 34.40 -26.67 32.60
N GLY A 253 33.92 -27.55 31.73
CA GLY A 253 32.49 -27.77 31.52
C GLY A 253 31.73 -26.71 30.77
N GLY A 254 32.45 -25.66 30.28
CA GLY A 254 31.90 -24.62 29.44
C GLY A 254 30.97 -23.60 30.11
N TYR A 255 30.87 -23.62 31.45
CA TYR A 255 30.09 -22.62 32.18
C TYR A 255 30.73 -21.25 32.12
N TYR A 256 29.93 -20.22 31.88
CA TYR A 256 30.32 -18.82 31.91
C TYR A 256 29.27 -17.98 32.67
N SER A 257 29.73 -16.93 33.33
CA SER A 257 28.88 -16.14 34.25
C SER A 257 28.47 -14.78 33.69
N ASN A 258 29.00 -14.38 32.54
CA ASN A 258 28.76 -13.06 31.99
C ASN A 258 28.06 -13.16 30.63
N ARG A 259 26.81 -12.71 30.57
CA ARG A 259 25.99 -12.73 29.36
C ARG A 259 26.29 -11.56 28.39
N THR A 260 26.91 -10.50 28.90
CA THR A 260 27.06 -9.23 28.19
C THR A 260 28.48 -8.99 27.73
N ASP A 261 29.43 -9.82 28.15
CA ASP A 261 30.82 -9.69 27.79
C ASP A 261 31.43 -11.03 27.34
N GLN A 262 32.52 -10.97 26.57
CA GLN A 262 33.20 -12.13 26.02
C GLN A 262 34.17 -12.73 27.03
N ASN A 263 34.00 -13.99 27.36
CA ASN A 263 35.01 -14.75 28.06
C ASN A 263 35.99 -15.35 27.03
N SER A 264 37.27 -15.03 27.15
CA SER A 264 38.30 -15.51 26.23
C SER A 264 38.63 -17.01 26.34
N GLU A 265 38.20 -17.69 27.42
CA GLU A 265 38.50 -19.10 27.67
C GLU A 265 37.39 -20.06 27.30
N VAL A 266 36.18 -19.55 27.05
CA VAL A 266 35.00 -20.31 26.64
C VAL A 266 34.38 -19.65 25.43
N PHE A 267 34.09 -20.43 24.39
CA PHE A 267 33.34 -19.95 23.25
C PHE A 267 31.87 -19.94 23.58
N HIS A 268 31.31 -18.76 23.81
CA HIS A 268 29.89 -18.56 24.13
C HIS A 268 29.33 -17.30 23.44
N PRO A 269 28.00 -17.18 23.29
CA PRO A 269 27.40 -15.94 22.77
C PRO A 269 27.36 -14.84 23.83
N VAL A 270 27.34 -13.61 23.35
CA VAL A 270 26.72 -12.47 24.03
C VAL A 270 25.27 -12.41 23.53
N TRP A 271 24.29 -12.37 24.44
CA TRP A 271 22.91 -12.55 24.04
C TRP A 271 21.91 -11.84 24.96
N SER A 272 20.73 -11.59 24.44
CA SER A 272 19.57 -11.11 25.18
C SER A 272 18.30 -11.68 24.54
N GLY A 273 17.27 -11.91 25.38
CA GLY A 273 15.93 -12.30 24.92
C GLY A 273 15.85 -13.62 24.16
N VAL A 274 16.74 -14.59 24.43
CA VAL A 274 16.69 -15.94 23.82
C VAL A 274 15.88 -16.87 24.70
N THR A 275 14.88 -17.58 24.15
CA THR A 275 14.01 -18.53 24.85
C THR A 275 14.26 -19.99 24.46
N ASP A 276 14.68 -20.22 23.23
CA ASP A 276 15.07 -21.54 22.74
C ASP A 276 16.42 -21.44 22.04
N TYR A 277 17.27 -22.43 22.22
CA TYR A 277 18.66 -22.38 21.80
C TYR A 277 19.22 -23.77 21.52
N GLN A 278 19.95 -23.91 20.41
CA GLN A 278 20.76 -25.07 20.12
C GLN A 278 22.02 -24.64 19.36
N LEU A 279 23.19 -24.79 19.99
CA LEU A 279 24.50 -24.58 19.38
C LEU A 279 25.15 -25.92 19.02
N ARG A 280 25.70 -26.01 17.82
CA ARG A 280 26.55 -27.11 17.36
C ARG A 280 27.86 -26.56 16.80
N ILE A 281 28.96 -27.24 17.12
CA ILE A 281 30.29 -26.88 16.59
C ILE A 281 30.85 -28.09 15.87
N PHE A 282 31.51 -27.85 14.75
CA PHE A 282 32.05 -28.86 13.85
C PHE A 282 33.53 -28.57 13.57
N SER A 283 34.34 -29.62 13.45
CA SER A 283 35.67 -29.53 12.89
C SER A 283 35.62 -29.16 11.40
N ARG A 284 36.75 -28.79 10.80
CA ARG A 284 36.88 -28.55 9.34
C ARG A 284 36.47 -29.75 8.49
N LEU A 285 36.51 -30.96 9.04
CA LEU A 285 36.10 -32.21 8.37
C LEU A 285 34.59 -32.47 8.50
N GLY A 286 33.83 -31.56 9.13
CA GLY A 286 32.39 -31.71 9.33
C GLY A 286 32.01 -32.63 10.51
N ILE A 287 32.99 -33.04 11.33
CA ILE A 287 32.73 -33.88 12.53
C ILE A 287 32.22 -32.95 13.63
N GLN A 288 31.04 -33.27 14.22
CA GLN A 288 30.50 -32.53 15.34
C GLN A 288 31.37 -32.77 16.58
N VAL A 289 31.88 -31.69 17.16
CA VAL A 289 32.79 -31.70 18.32
C VAL A 289 32.15 -31.22 19.62
N PHE A 290 31.04 -30.43 19.49
CA PHE A 290 30.30 -29.89 20.63
C PHE A 290 28.83 -29.71 20.28
N GLU A 291 27.95 -29.87 21.27
CA GLU A 291 26.52 -29.50 21.16
C GLU A 291 25.98 -29.11 22.53
N THR A 292 25.18 -28.08 22.59
CA THR A 292 24.39 -27.74 23.78
C THR A 292 23.05 -27.13 23.40
N THR A 293 22.05 -27.32 24.26
CA THR A 293 20.78 -26.60 24.26
C THR A 293 20.65 -25.64 25.44
N ASP A 294 21.64 -25.63 26.33
CA ASP A 294 21.74 -24.67 27.42
C ASP A 294 22.59 -23.49 26.99
N ILE A 295 21.99 -22.29 26.97
CA ILE A 295 22.67 -21.09 26.50
C ILE A 295 23.76 -20.62 27.48
N GLU A 296 23.73 -21.06 28.73
CA GLU A 296 24.74 -20.75 29.76
C GLU A 296 25.95 -21.68 29.69
N ILE A 297 25.94 -22.67 28.78
CA ILE A 297 27.05 -23.59 28.54
C ILE A 297 27.63 -23.30 27.14
N GLY A 298 28.86 -22.81 27.12
CA GLY A 298 29.67 -22.65 25.91
C GLY A 298 30.62 -23.81 25.69
N TRP A 299 31.40 -23.75 24.62
CA TRP A 299 32.46 -24.71 24.35
C TRP A 299 33.77 -24.27 24.98
N ASP A 300 34.32 -25.07 25.88
CA ASP A 300 35.58 -24.81 26.58
C ASP A 300 36.83 -25.22 25.77
N GLY A 301 36.63 -25.65 24.51
CA GLY A 301 37.73 -26.05 23.64
C GLY A 301 38.26 -27.46 23.90
N TYR A 302 37.50 -28.30 24.63
CA TYR A 302 37.86 -29.69 24.85
C TYR A 302 36.92 -30.60 24.10
N ILE A 303 37.45 -31.74 23.60
CA ILE A 303 36.72 -32.79 22.87
C ILE A 303 37.00 -34.10 23.59
N ARG A 304 35.96 -34.68 24.23
CA ARG A 304 36.08 -35.93 25.00
C ARG A 304 37.17 -35.92 26.08
N GLY A 305 37.40 -34.77 26.69
CA GLY A 305 38.42 -34.55 27.74
C GLY A 305 39.82 -34.22 27.25
N GLU A 306 40.07 -34.20 25.95
CA GLU A 306 41.31 -33.80 25.33
C GLU A 306 41.18 -32.40 24.73
N LYS A 307 42.22 -31.59 24.81
CA LYS A 307 42.24 -30.23 24.25
C LYS A 307 42.11 -30.29 22.72
N ALA A 308 41.22 -29.54 22.16
CA ALA A 308 41.06 -29.41 20.73
C ALA A 308 42.32 -28.76 20.10
N GLU A 309 42.66 -29.19 18.89
CA GLU A 309 43.80 -28.64 18.16
C GLU A 309 43.54 -27.16 17.78
N PRO A 310 44.58 -26.29 17.86
CA PRO A 310 44.45 -24.94 17.33
C PRO A 310 44.03 -24.93 15.87
N GLY A 311 43.14 -24.01 15.54
CA GLY A 311 42.64 -23.91 14.18
C GLY A 311 41.19 -23.40 14.11
N VAL A 312 40.59 -23.48 12.91
CA VAL A 312 39.26 -22.97 12.65
C VAL A 312 38.23 -24.10 12.81
N TYR A 313 37.17 -23.80 13.52
CA TYR A 313 35.98 -24.62 13.70
C TYR A 313 34.75 -23.88 13.16
N ILE A 314 33.74 -24.61 12.75
CA ILE A 314 32.49 -24.03 12.22
C ILE A 314 31.40 -24.20 13.26
N TRP A 315 30.70 -23.14 13.59
CA TRP A 315 29.55 -23.22 14.48
C TRP A 315 28.25 -22.93 13.74
N LYS A 316 27.18 -23.54 14.23
CA LYS A 316 25.80 -23.28 13.80
C LYS A 316 24.90 -23.20 15.01
N VAL A 317 24.10 -22.16 15.07
CA VAL A 317 23.10 -21.96 16.14
C VAL A 317 21.72 -21.77 15.51
N ARG A 318 20.72 -22.30 16.19
CA ARG A 318 19.31 -22.01 15.93
C ARG A 318 18.58 -21.81 17.24
N GLY A 319 17.48 -21.07 17.19
CA GLY A 319 16.69 -20.80 18.38
C GLY A 319 15.50 -19.91 18.10
N VAL A 320 14.87 -19.45 19.17
CA VAL A 320 13.73 -18.52 19.14
C VAL A 320 13.99 -17.42 20.15
N PHE A 321 13.72 -16.18 19.76
CA PHE A 321 13.74 -15.04 20.64
C PHE A 321 12.43 -14.92 21.46
N MET A 322 12.46 -14.16 22.56
CA MET A 322 11.30 -13.95 23.42
C MET A 322 10.13 -13.22 22.70
N ASN A 323 10.39 -12.55 21.60
CA ASN A 323 9.39 -11.95 20.73
C ASN A 323 8.75 -12.97 19.75
N GLY A 324 9.16 -14.27 19.84
CA GLY A 324 8.66 -15.34 18.98
C GLY A 324 9.38 -15.49 17.64
N GLU A 325 10.36 -14.63 17.33
CA GLU A 325 11.08 -14.66 16.07
C GLU A 325 12.14 -15.78 16.05
N PRO A 326 12.11 -16.72 15.08
CA PRO A 326 13.12 -17.76 14.98
C PRO A 326 14.41 -17.21 14.36
N PHE A 327 15.56 -17.71 14.83
CA PHE A 327 16.84 -17.39 14.23
C PHE A 327 17.67 -18.62 13.87
N VAL A 328 18.43 -18.50 12.80
CA VAL A 328 19.50 -19.46 12.41
C VAL A 328 20.72 -18.65 12.01
N LYS A 329 21.84 -18.89 12.71
CA LYS A 329 23.13 -18.25 12.37
C LYS A 329 24.21 -19.31 12.28
N ALA A 330 25.26 -19.01 11.52
CA ALA A 330 26.46 -19.81 11.40
C ALA A 330 27.68 -18.91 11.19
N GLY A 331 28.83 -19.41 11.54
CA GLY A 331 30.09 -18.73 11.38
C GLY A 331 31.26 -19.65 11.69
N ASP A 332 32.43 -19.05 11.79
CA ASP A 332 33.65 -19.71 12.20
C ASP A 332 34.18 -19.17 13.51
N VAL A 333 34.95 -19.99 14.20
CA VAL A 333 35.70 -19.62 15.40
C VAL A 333 37.11 -20.20 15.32
N THR A 334 38.08 -19.41 15.68
CA THR A 334 39.49 -19.82 15.71
C THR A 334 39.95 -20.12 17.15
N ILE A 335 40.45 -21.31 17.39
CA ILE A 335 41.19 -21.62 18.59
C ILE A 335 42.64 -21.18 18.40
N LEU A 336 43.12 -20.29 19.26
CA LEU A 336 44.48 -19.87 19.26
C LEU A 336 45.36 -20.83 20.12
N PRO A 337 46.64 -21.05 19.73
CA PRO A 337 47.58 -21.76 20.58
C PRO A 337 47.84 -20.93 21.84
N GLN A 338 47.99 -21.61 22.97
CA GLN A 338 48.52 -20.95 24.18
C GLN A 338 50.00 -20.64 23.98
N GLN A 339 50.44 -19.45 24.35
CA GLN A 339 51.82 -19.05 24.38
C GLN A 339 52.54 -19.64 25.60
#